data_024400869387fc45a5a093df4c9822b3
#
_entry.id   024400869387fc45a5a093df4c9822b3
#
_cell.length_a   1.000
_cell.length_b   1.000
_cell.length_c   1.000
_cell.angle_alpha   90.00
_cell.angle_beta   90.00
_cell.angle_gamma   90.00
#
_symmetry.space_group_name_H-M   'P 1'
#
loop_
_entity.id
_entity.type
_entity.pdbx_description
1 polymer ?
#
loop_
_entity_poly.entity_id
_entity_poly.type
_entity_poly.pdbx_seq_one_letter_code
_entity_poly.pdbx_strand_id
1 'polypeptide(L)'
;RSFRIKTDEEWRQCLLLCQDDQERATLFAMRAYARDSKALEEMQAIYQLDPSSPYLEVLLAREIRKLERQFLGMEFNSHRESNRRYHGVPEAGIRSYLIALQGFVRKVNADDTVPNRGLWLVGQGYLELLAGDTYAAHRSFLLAREATKDKILLEQIDVFELANRIAGFQQPTPEVEEVAAEIMLDEPLFKKYPSFPDFFQDKMQWLYAKNNRPGKGFLVGHSFQDLKLNLQEDLINDVLALTEQKEFSRYERDLLRKEDNVRLRKELIAMKTTMLFANDQLAAALEVFKNIDPTEWDDYGLFNPFIERYTECIHCNLRDTSSLLNRGQIIEKLLDLQYQAQASREEGARYLFQLGLGYYNMSYFGYAWKTKDYFRSGVSLKRPKSASDPDVVPDIRFPLGNRENFDCSKALEYFELARKLSPDKELAAKAAFMAARCEQNQYFTRRAPRTYVYFDLLKRNYTDTQFYQFVVQECKYFKAYAAR
;
A
#
# COMPACT_ATOMS: atom_id res chain seq x y z
N ARG A 1 -16.01 -38.99 12.76
CA ARG A 1 -17.28 -39.06 11.99
C ARG A 1 -18.06 -37.79 12.31
N SER A 2 -18.39 -36.98 11.30
CA SER A 2 -19.17 -35.75 11.49
C SER A 2 -20.64 -36.15 11.79
N PHE A 3 -21.17 -35.64 12.90
CA PHE A 3 -22.58 -35.68 13.20
C PHE A 3 -23.33 -34.76 12.21
N ARG A 4 -24.20 -35.35 11.37
CA ARG A 4 -24.96 -34.58 10.37
C ARG A 4 -26.45 -34.98 10.47
N ILE A 5 -27.21 -34.15 11.14
CA ILE A 5 -28.67 -34.15 11.05
C ILE A 5 -29.03 -33.30 9.81
N LYS A 6 -29.82 -33.88 8.91
CA LYS A 6 -30.09 -33.23 7.60
C LYS A 6 -31.47 -32.58 7.53
N THR A 7 -32.39 -33.00 8.38
CA THR A 7 -33.81 -32.56 8.34
C THR A 7 -34.29 -32.17 9.74
N ASP A 8 -35.31 -31.31 9.80
CA ASP A 8 -35.99 -30.96 11.06
C ASP A 8 -36.65 -32.15 11.72
N GLU A 9 -37.08 -33.14 10.94
CA GLU A 9 -37.70 -34.36 11.47
C GLU A 9 -36.64 -35.23 12.16
N GLU A 10 -35.49 -35.47 11.53
CA GLU A 10 -34.36 -36.15 12.17
C GLU A 10 -33.92 -35.42 13.46
N TRP A 11 -33.94 -34.10 13.44
CA TRP A 11 -33.63 -33.29 14.62
C TRP A 11 -34.63 -33.54 15.77
N ARG A 12 -35.94 -33.51 15.49
CA ARG A 12 -36.97 -33.78 16.48
C ARG A 12 -36.84 -35.18 17.05
N GLN A 13 -36.60 -36.18 16.20
CA GLN A 13 -36.38 -37.56 16.62
C GLN A 13 -35.17 -37.69 17.55
N CYS A 14 -34.06 -37.02 17.25
CA CYS A 14 -32.89 -37.00 18.13
C CYS A 14 -33.22 -36.38 19.50
N LEU A 15 -33.97 -35.28 19.53
CA LEU A 15 -34.40 -34.65 20.80
C LEU A 15 -35.31 -35.55 21.63
N LEU A 16 -36.16 -36.33 20.99
CA LEU A 16 -37.03 -37.29 21.67
C LEU A 16 -36.27 -38.47 22.29
N LEU A 17 -35.09 -38.79 21.79
CA LEU A 17 -34.24 -39.86 22.31
C LEU A 17 -33.41 -39.40 23.53
N CYS A 18 -33.33 -38.12 23.80
CA CYS A 18 -32.63 -37.60 24.97
C CYS A 18 -33.39 -37.90 26.25
N GLN A 19 -32.69 -38.43 27.27
CA GLN A 19 -33.28 -38.85 28.54
C GLN A 19 -33.51 -37.67 29.49
N ASP A 20 -32.63 -36.66 29.43
CA ASP A 20 -32.68 -35.49 30.31
C ASP A 20 -32.33 -34.19 29.59
N ASP A 21 -32.36 -33.07 30.30
CA ASP A 21 -32.05 -31.75 29.75
C ASP A 21 -30.57 -31.56 29.48
N GLN A 22 -29.68 -32.30 30.13
CA GLN A 22 -28.25 -32.25 29.92
C GLN A 22 -27.88 -32.91 28.56
N GLU A 23 -28.54 -34.03 28.22
CA GLU A 23 -28.38 -34.64 26.91
C GLU A 23 -28.92 -33.74 25.78
N ARG A 24 -30.07 -33.09 26.02
CA ARG A 24 -30.64 -32.12 25.08
C ARG A 24 -29.72 -30.93 24.88
N ALA A 25 -29.17 -30.36 25.96
CA ALA A 25 -28.17 -29.27 25.87
C ALA A 25 -26.92 -29.69 25.09
N THR A 26 -26.44 -30.93 25.27
CA THR A 26 -25.33 -31.49 24.52
C THR A 26 -25.66 -31.59 23.03
N LEU A 27 -26.87 -32.03 22.69
CA LEU A 27 -27.32 -32.14 21.31
C LEU A 27 -27.39 -30.76 20.63
N PHE A 28 -27.91 -29.73 21.30
CA PHE A 28 -27.87 -28.35 20.81
C PHE A 28 -26.42 -27.84 20.62
N ALA A 29 -25.54 -28.14 21.57
CA ALA A 29 -24.14 -27.78 21.44
C ALA A 29 -23.48 -28.43 20.21
N MET A 30 -23.78 -29.72 19.95
CA MET A 30 -23.26 -30.40 18.75
C MET A 30 -23.75 -29.74 17.46
N ARG A 31 -24.98 -29.26 17.37
CA ARG A 31 -25.50 -28.50 16.23
C ARG A 31 -24.81 -27.13 16.09
N ALA A 32 -24.60 -26.44 17.20
CA ALA A 32 -23.91 -25.16 17.27
C ALA A 32 -22.47 -25.21 16.73
N TYR A 33 -21.80 -26.36 16.83
CA TYR A 33 -20.44 -26.53 16.34
C TYR A 33 -20.29 -26.56 14.81
N ALA A 34 -21.39 -26.55 14.03
CA ALA A 34 -21.30 -26.44 12.59
C ALA A 34 -20.52 -25.16 12.18
N ARG A 35 -19.64 -25.27 11.16
CA ARG A 35 -18.68 -24.23 10.81
C ARG A 35 -19.34 -22.86 10.55
N ASP A 36 -20.48 -22.87 9.89
CA ASP A 36 -21.19 -21.68 9.43
C ASP A 36 -22.43 -21.34 10.29
N SER A 37 -22.60 -22.01 11.45
CA SER A 37 -23.74 -21.74 12.34
C SER A 37 -23.59 -20.37 13.02
N LYS A 38 -24.70 -19.65 13.15
CA LYS A 38 -24.88 -18.55 14.10
C LYS A 38 -25.46 -19.17 15.36
N ALA A 39 -24.59 -19.51 16.32
CA ALA A 39 -24.91 -20.39 17.42
C ALA A 39 -25.79 -19.76 18.53
N LEU A 40 -26.28 -18.52 18.33
CA LEU A 40 -27.04 -17.81 19.38
C LEU A 40 -28.35 -18.52 19.79
N GLU A 41 -29.08 -19.04 18.80
CA GLU A 41 -30.35 -19.76 19.09
C GLU A 41 -30.07 -21.02 19.88
N GLU A 42 -29.05 -21.77 19.52
CA GLU A 42 -28.60 -22.94 20.24
C GLU A 42 -28.13 -22.60 21.66
N MET A 43 -27.35 -21.51 21.80
CA MET A 43 -26.90 -21.03 23.12
C MET A 43 -28.10 -20.66 24.01
N GLN A 44 -29.13 -20.03 23.44
CA GLN A 44 -30.36 -19.70 24.16
C GLN A 44 -31.11 -20.95 24.60
N ALA A 45 -31.19 -21.97 23.73
CA ALA A 45 -31.84 -23.25 24.08
C ALA A 45 -31.05 -24.01 25.18
N ILE A 46 -29.70 -24.07 25.06
CA ILE A 46 -28.86 -24.67 26.11
C ILE A 46 -29.03 -23.94 27.43
N TYR A 47 -29.03 -22.61 27.44
CA TYR A 47 -29.20 -21.81 28.64
C TYR A 47 -30.56 -22.04 29.34
N GLN A 48 -31.63 -22.29 28.57
CA GLN A 48 -32.93 -22.61 29.11
C GLN A 48 -33.00 -24.00 29.77
N LEU A 49 -32.23 -24.96 29.23
CA LEU A 49 -32.20 -26.34 29.71
C LEU A 49 -31.22 -26.52 30.86
N ASP A 50 -30.02 -25.94 30.74
CA ASP A 50 -28.97 -26.03 31.74
C ASP A 50 -28.11 -24.73 31.70
N PRO A 51 -28.41 -23.73 32.55
CA PRO A 51 -27.63 -22.49 32.65
C PRO A 51 -26.19 -22.72 33.08
N SER A 52 -25.87 -23.86 33.69
CA SER A 52 -24.52 -24.22 34.14
C SER A 52 -23.70 -25.00 33.10
N SER A 53 -24.27 -25.23 31.91
CA SER A 53 -23.64 -26.01 30.87
C SER A 53 -22.29 -25.46 30.41
N PRO A 54 -21.21 -26.23 30.46
CA PRO A 54 -19.89 -25.78 30.05
C PRO A 54 -19.80 -25.46 28.53
N TYR A 55 -20.75 -25.93 27.74
CA TYR A 55 -20.81 -25.63 26.31
C TYR A 55 -21.11 -24.16 26.03
N LEU A 56 -21.81 -23.46 26.93
CA LEU A 56 -22.13 -22.04 26.78
C LEU A 56 -20.87 -21.17 26.70
N GLU A 57 -19.89 -21.41 27.57
CA GLU A 57 -18.64 -20.67 27.61
C GLU A 57 -17.79 -20.89 26.33
N VAL A 58 -17.73 -22.15 25.91
CA VAL A 58 -16.97 -22.52 24.69
C VAL A 58 -17.62 -21.92 23.43
N LEU A 59 -18.96 -21.93 23.35
CA LEU A 59 -19.69 -21.34 22.25
C LEU A 59 -19.58 -19.82 22.25
N LEU A 60 -19.65 -19.17 23.42
CA LEU A 60 -19.42 -17.73 23.55
C LEU A 60 -18.04 -17.33 23.02
N ALA A 61 -16.97 -17.98 23.46
CA ALA A 61 -15.61 -17.72 23.00
C ALA A 61 -15.48 -17.91 21.49
N ARG A 62 -16.13 -18.90 20.92
CA ARG A 62 -16.15 -19.16 19.49
C ARG A 62 -16.89 -18.08 18.71
N GLU A 63 -18.06 -17.66 19.16
CA GLU A 63 -18.83 -16.62 18.47
C GLU A 63 -18.14 -15.25 18.57
N ILE A 64 -17.53 -14.94 19.72
CA ILE A 64 -16.67 -13.76 19.87
C ILE A 64 -15.54 -13.79 18.85
N ARG A 65 -14.83 -14.93 18.68
CA ARG A 65 -13.73 -15.05 17.71
C ARG A 65 -14.17 -14.83 16.26
N LYS A 66 -15.38 -15.27 15.90
CA LYS A 66 -15.94 -14.99 14.57
C LYS A 66 -16.21 -13.49 14.38
N LEU A 67 -16.76 -12.84 15.39
CA LEU A 67 -17.04 -11.40 15.37
C LEU A 67 -15.75 -10.58 15.38
N GLU A 68 -14.75 -10.99 16.13
CA GLU A 68 -13.42 -10.38 16.16
C GLU A 68 -12.83 -10.27 14.75
N ARG A 69 -12.84 -11.37 13.97
CA ARG A 69 -12.39 -11.37 12.58
C ARG A 69 -13.17 -10.41 11.69
N GLN A 70 -14.46 -10.26 11.92
CA GLN A 70 -15.31 -9.37 11.11
C GLN A 70 -15.12 -7.89 11.44
N PHE A 71 -14.89 -7.55 12.72
CA PHE A 71 -14.80 -6.17 13.18
C PHE A 71 -13.36 -5.66 13.29
N LEU A 72 -12.44 -6.50 13.74
CA LEU A 72 -11.04 -6.13 13.92
C LEU A 72 -10.12 -6.64 12.80
N GLY A 73 -10.61 -7.54 11.93
CA GLY A 73 -9.84 -8.12 10.84
C GLY A 73 -8.73 -9.08 11.30
N MET A 74 -8.61 -9.33 12.59
CA MET A 74 -7.60 -10.19 13.19
C MET A 74 -8.13 -10.89 14.43
N GLU A 75 -7.37 -11.84 14.95
CA GLU A 75 -7.59 -12.46 16.25
C GLU A 75 -6.40 -12.14 17.16
N PHE A 76 -6.65 -11.62 18.35
CA PHE A 76 -5.63 -11.56 19.40
C PHE A 76 -5.35 -12.98 19.89
N ASN A 77 -4.11 -13.37 20.07
CA ASN A 77 -3.63 -14.71 20.46
C ASN A 77 -3.61 -15.77 19.35
N SER A 78 -3.84 -15.43 18.09
CA SER A 78 -3.64 -16.37 16.99
C SER A 78 -2.26 -16.24 16.36
N HIS A 79 -1.72 -17.34 15.83
CA HIS A 79 -0.61 -17.26 14.92
C HIS A 79 -1.06 -16.62 13.59
N ARG A 80 -0.26 -15.70 13.13
CA ARG A 80 -0.51 -14.74 12.06
C ARG A 80 -0.55 -15.40 10.68
N GLU A 81 -1.67 -15.92 10.22
CA GLU A 81 -1.71 -16.45 8.84
C GLU A 81 -2.53 -15.63 7.84
N SER A 82 -3.44 -14.78 8.25
CA SER A 82 -4.19 -13.92 7.31
C SER A 82 -5.00 -12.84 8.02
N ASN A 83 -4.33 -11.82 8.52
CA ASN A 83 -5.06 -10.67 9.04
C ASN A 83 -5.67 -9.88 7.88
N ARG A 84 -7.00 -9.69 7.91
CA ARG A 84 -7.68 -8.68 7.11
C ARG A 84 -7.36 -7.30 7.68
N ARG A 85 -7.66 -6.25 6.92
CA ARG A 85 -7.55 -4.90 7.46
C ARG A 85 -8.56 -4.67 8.57
N TYR A 86 -8.13 -3.95 9.60
CA TYR A 86 -8.94 -3.56 10.76
C TYR A 86 -10.26 -2.85 10.38
N HIS A 87 -10.26 -2.05 9.31
CA HIS A 87 -11.43 -1.32 8.84
C HIS A 87 -12.10 -1.98 7.62
N GLY A 88 -12.05 -3.29 7.51
CA GLY A 88 -12.84 -4.03 6.55
C GLY A 88 -14.34 -3.83 6.79
N VAL A 89 -15.14 -3.91 5.73
CA VAL A 89 -16.61 -3.86 5.85
C VAL A 89 -17.08 -5.22 6.36
N PRO A 90 -17.74 -5.32 7.53
CA PRO A 90 -18.31 -6.55 8.01
C PRO A 90 -19.38 -7.09 7.06
N GLU A 91 -19.56 -8.42 7.05
CA GLU A 91 -20.61 -9.06 6.25
C GLU A 91 -22.01 -8.56 6.63
N ALA A 92 -22.94 -8.60 5.67
CA ALA A 92 -24.31 -8.17 5.90
C ALA A 92 -24.95 -8.96 7.07
N GLY A 93 -25.63 -8.25 7.97
CA GLY A 93 -26.32 -8.82 9.14
C GLY A 93 -25.42 -9.15 10.33
N ILE A 94 -24.08 -9.02 10.22
CA ILE A 94 -23.18 -9.34 11.34
C ILE A 94 -23.30 -8.35 12.51
N ARG A 95 -23.63 -7.08 12.22
CA ARG A 95 -23.90 -6.07 13.26
C ARG A 95 -25.15 -6.41 14.08
N SER A 96 -26.22 -6.87 13.41
CA SER A 96 -27.45 -7.31 14.10
C SER A 96 -27.18 -8.53 14.96
N TYR A 97 -26.33 -9.44 14.48
CA TYR A 97 -25.92 -10.61 15.25
C TYR A 97 -25.07 -10.22 16.49
N LEU A 98 -24.15 -9.27 16.36
CA LEU A 98 -23.41 -8.71 17.50
C LEU A 98 -24.35 -8.17 18.58
N ILE A 99 -25.33 -7.35 18.18
CA ILE A 99 -26.32 -6.76 19.10
C ILE A 99 -27.14 -7.85 19.81
N ALA A 100 -27.58 -8.86 19.05
CA ALA A 100 -28.35 -9.97 19.62
C ALA A 100 -27.52 -10.80 20.62
N LEU A 101 -26.25 -11.08 20.30
CA LEU A 101 -25.33 -11.76 21.20
C LEU A 101 -25.04 -10.94 22.48
N GLN A 102 -24.84 -9.61 22.34
CA GLN A 102 -24.71 -8.71 23.49
C GLN A 102 -25.93 -8.79 24.40
N GLY A 103 -27.15 -8.80 23.83
CA GLY A 103 -28.40 -8.94 24.62
C GLY A 103 -28.46 -10.24 25.40
N PHE A 104 -28.02 -11.34 24.76
CA PHE A 104 -27.95 -12.63 25.43
C PHE A 104 -26.91 -12.63 26.57
N VAL A 105 -25.69 -12.14 26.33
CA VAL A 105 -24.64 -12.10 27.35
C VAL A 105 -25.02 -11.22 28.54
N ARG A 106 -25.70 -10.09 28.31
CA ARG A 106 -26.24 -9.24 29.40
C ARG A 106 -27.27 -9.97 30.22
N LYS A 107 -28.16 -10.75 29.58
CA LYS A 107 -29.14 -11.58 30.29
C LYS A 107 -28.45 -12.61 31.18
N VAL A 108 -27.42 -13.29 30.66
CA VAL A 108 -26.65 -14.28 31.42
C VAL A 108 -25.90 -13.62 32.60
N ASN A 109 -25.32 -12.45 32.42
CA ASN A 109 -24.62 -11.70 33.48
C ASN A 109 -25.54 -11.18 34.58
N ALA A 110 -26.84 -11.07 34.32
CA ALA A 110 -27.85 -10.71 35.30
C ALA A 110 -28.36 -11.93 36.11
N ASP A 111 -27.95 -13.15 35.77
CA ASP A 111 -28.33 -14.40 36.39
C ASP A 111 -27.21 -14.90 37.32
N ASP A 112 -27.45 -14.87 38.62
CA ASP A 112 -26.47 -15.29 39.62
C ASP A 112 -26.23 -16.81 39.66
N THR A 113 -26.99 -17.60 38.89
CA THR A 113 -26.87 -19.07 38.87
C THR A 113 -25.80 -19.55 37.88
N VAL A 114 -25.34 -18.68 36.97
CA VAL A 114 -24.36 -19.03 35.96
C VAL A 114 -22.95 -19.07 36.55
N PRO A 115 -22.20 -20.16 36.33
CA PRO A 115 -20.80 -20.23 36.78
C PRO A 115 -19.90 -19.28 36.01
N ASN A 116 -18.67 -19.05 36.53
CA ASN A 116 -17.63 -18.28 35.87
C ASN A 116 -18.02 -16.85 35.42
N ARG A 117 -18.76 -16.15 36.29
CA ARG A 117 -19.22 -14.78 36.06
C ARG A 117 -18.11 -13.86 35.47
N GLY A 118 -16.86 -14.02 35.90
CA GLY A 118 -15.73 -13.28 35.36
C GLY A 118 -15.56 -13.45 33.86
N LEU A 119 -15.69 -14.68 33.35
CA LEU A 119 -15.58 -14.97 31.90
C LEU A 119 -16.72 -14.32 31.11
N TRP A 120 -17.96 -14.37 31.65
CA TRP A 120 -19.12 -13.74 30.99
C TRP A 120 -19.00 -12.22 30.93
N LEU A 121 -18.47 -11.59 31.99
CA LEU A 121 -18.17 -10.15 32.00
C LEU A 121 -17.04 -9.79 31.03
N VAL A 122 -16.01 -10.61 30.91
CA VAL A 122 -14.97 -10.44 29.85
C VAL A 122 -15.60 -10.49 28.45
N GLY A 123 -16.47 -11.51 28.21
CA GLY A 123 -17.21 -11.64 26.96
C GLY A 123 -18.09 -10.42 26.66
N GLN A 124 -18.77 -9.88 27.68
CA GLN A 124 -19.56 -8.66 27.54
C GLN A 124 -18.70 -7.48 27.16
N GLY A 125 -17.59 -7.21 27.89
CA GLY A 125 -16.69 -6.11 27.61
C GLY A 125 -16.09 -6.21 26.21
N TYR A 126 -15.73 -7.41 25.78
CA TYR A 126 -15.16 -7.58 24.45
C TYR A 126 -16.20 -7.36 23.33
N LEU A 127 -17.45 -7.81 23.52
CA LEU A 127 -18.52 -7.50 22.57
C LEU A 127 -18.85 -6.00 22.51
N GLU A 128 -18.70 -5.28 23.62
CA GLU A 128 -18.86 -3.82 23.71
C GLU A 128 -17.71 -3.12 22.95
N LEU A 129 -16.46 -3.59 23.09
CA LEU A 129 -15.33 -3.15 22.29
C LEU A 129 -15.59 -3.32 20.80
N LEU A 130 -16.06 -4.51 20.37
CA LEU A 130 -16.37 -4.79 18.97
C LEU A 130 -17.50 -3.91 18.42
N ALA A 131 -18.42 -3.49 19.28
CA ALA A 131 -19.47 -2.52 18.95
C ALA A 131 -18.95 -1.07 18.85
N GLY A 132 -17.72 -0.80 19.31
CA GLY A 132 -17.10 0.53 19.36
C GLY A 132 -17.41 1.33 20.64
N ASP A 133 -18.05 0.71 21.63
CA ASP A 133 -18.31 1.32 22.93
C ASP A 133 -17.17 1.02 23.92
N THR A 134 -16.07 1.75 23.75
CA THR A 134 -14.84 1.56 24.55
C THR A 134 -15.01 1.91 26.01
N TYR A 135 -15.97 2.77 26.35
CA TYR A 135 -16.27 3.14 27.73
C TYR A 135 -17.03 2.01 28.46
N ALA A 136 -18.07 1.47 27.84
CA ALA A 136 -18.79 0.32 28.38
C ALA A 136 -17.87 -0.90 28.51
N ALA A 137 -17.05 -1.16 27.50
CA ALA A 137 -16.05 -2.24 27.51
C ALA A 137 -15.12 -2.15 28.72
N HIS A 138 -14.53 -0.97 28.95
CA HIS A 138 -13.67 -0.75 30.12
C HIS A 138 -14.38 -1.05 31.46
N ARG A 139 -15.61 -0.57 31.61
CA ARG A 139 -16.40 -0.87 32.83
C ARG A 139 -16.63 -2.37 33.00
N SER A 140 -16.98 -3.07 31.95
CA SER A 140 -17.19 -4.52 31.99
C SER A 140 -15.91 -5.28 32.35
N PHE A 141 -14.74 -4.83 31.84
CA PHE A 141 -13.45 -5.41 32.19
C PHE A 141 -13.06 -5.16 33.66
N LEU A 142 -13.36 -3.99 34.23
CA LEU A 142 -13.15 -3.73 35.65
C LEU A 142 -14.00 -4.68 36.52
N LEU A 143 -15.29 -4.84 36.18
CA LEU A 143 -16.18 -5.79 36.91
C LEU A 143 -15.70 -7.25 36.74
N ALA A 144 -15.19 -7.60 35.55
CA ALA A 144 -14.65 -8.94 35.33
C ALA A 144 -13.41 -9.19 36.20
N ARG A 145 -12.54 -8.20 36.37
CA ARG A 145 -11.35 -8.28 37.21
C ARG A 145 -11.70 -8.50 38.70
N GLU A 146 -12.75 -7.86 39.16
CA GLU A 146 -13.26 -8.07 40.53
C GLU A 146 -13.88 -9.45 40.72
N ALA A 147 -14.49 -10.01 39.68
CA ALA A 147 -15.20 -11.27 39.70
C ALA A 147 -14.33 -12.52 39.54
N THR A 148 -13.04 -12.38 39.22
CA THR A 148 -12.15 -13.53 39.01
C THR A 148 -10.84 -13.44 39.78
N LYS A 149 -10.27 -14.60 40.08
CA LYS A 149 -8.91 -14.78 40.62
C LYS A 149 -8.06 -15.63 39.68
N ASP A 150 -8.60 -16.06 38.56
CA ASP A 150 -7.88 -16.85 37.56
C ASP A 150 -6.88 -15.98 36.86
N LYS A 151 -5.59 -16.34 36.97
CA LYS A 151 -4.48 -15.60 36.37
C LYS A 151 -4.53 -15.54 34.84
N ILE A 152 -5.05 -16.59 34.19
CA ILE A 152 -5.18 -16.64 32.74
C ILE A 152 -6.25 -15.65 32.30
N LEU A 153 -7.38 -15.63 32.99
CA LEU A 153 -8.44 -14.69 32.68
C LEU A 153 -8.05 -13.24 33.00
N LEU A 154 -7.28 -13.00 34.08
CA LEU A 154 -6.74 -11.68 34.39
C LEU A 154 -5.79 -11.18 33.28
N GLU A 155 -4.89 -12.04 32.76
CA GLU A 155 -4.04 -11.67 31.63
C GLU A 155 -4.87 -11.40 30.38
N GLN A 156 -5.93 -12.18 30.11
CA GLN A 156 -6.84 -11.93 29.00
C GLN A 156 -7.56 -10.58 29.11
N ILE A 157 -7.92 -10.18 30.33
CA ILE A 157 -8.49 -8.85 30.59
C ILE A 157 -7.47 -7.76 30.24
N ASP A 158 -6.21 -7.93 30.66
CA ASP A 158 -5.14 -6.96 30.33
C ASP A 158 -4.94 -6.82 28.81
N VAL A 159 -4.97 -7.93 28.07
CA VAL A 159 -4.89 -7.93 26.60
C VAL A 159 -6.06 -7.18 25.98
N PHE A 160 -7.28 -7.40 26.47
CA PHE A 160 -8.46 -6.74 25.92
C PHE A 160 -8.56 -5.27 26.32
N GLU A 161 -8.07 -4.90 27.51
CA GLU A 161 -7.94 -3.50 27.92
C GLU A 161 -6.95 -2.74 27.02
N LEU A 162 -5.81 -3.36 26.68
CA LEU A 162 -4.88 -2.75 25.75
C LEU A 162 -5.51 -2.59 24.35
N ALA A 163 -6.22 -3.59 23.86
CA ALA A 163 -6.97 -3.50 22.60
C ALA A 163 -8.01 -2.37 22.66
N ASN A 164 -8.69 -2.22 23.79
CA ASN A 164 -9.68 -1.19 24.02
C ASN A 164 -9.07 0.23 24.03
N ARG A 165 -7.91 0.41 24.67
CA ARG A 165 -7.16 1.68 24.65
C ARG A 165 -6.82 2.08 23.20
N ILE A 166 -6.28 1.15 22.40
CA ILE A 166 -5.93 1.40 21.01
C ILE A 166 -7.19 1.70 20.17
N ALA A 167 -8.25 0.91 20.32
CA ALA A 167 -9.52 1.12 19.60
C ALA A 167 -10.14 2.48 19.91
N GLY A 168 -9.96 2.98 21.14
CA GLY A 168 -10.48 4.25 21.63
C GLY A 168 -9.89 5.50 20.99
N PHE A 169 -8.79 5.42 20.24
CA PHE A 169 -8.21 6.58 19.56
C PHE A 169 -9.18 7.13 18.51
N GLN A 170 -9.61 8.38 18.68
CA GLN A 170 -10.60 9.02 17.79
C GLN A 170 -9.96 10.08 16.86
N GLN A 171 -8.96 10.80 17.35
CA GLN A 171 -8.23 11.83 16.61
C GLN A 171 -6.75 11.78 16.96
N PRO A 172 -5.84 12.12 16.03
CA PRO A 172 -4.40 12.10 16.27
C PRO A 172 -3.95 13.38 16.98
N THR A 173 -4.43 13.59 18.20
CA THR A 173 -3.99 14.71 19.04
C THR A 173 -2.62 14.42 19.68
N PRO A 174 -1.87 15.44 20.14
CA PRO A 174 -0.60 15.23 20.82
C PRO A 174 -0.71 14.29 22.02
N GLU A 175 -1.82 14.33 22.77
CA GLU A 175 -2.07 13.44 23.91
C GLU A 175 -2.26 11.99 23.47
N VAL A 176 -2.98 11.77 22.36
CA VAL A 176 -3.17 10.42 21.78
C VAL A 176 -1.83 9.89 21.26
N GLU A 177 -1.00 10.73 20.64
CA GLU A 177 0.33 10.34 20.18
C GLU A 177 1.29 10.00 21.32
N GLU A 178 1.20 10.69 22.45
CA GLU A 178 1.99 10.33 23.63
C GLU A 178 1.57 8.97 24.20
N VAL A 179 0.26 8.71 24.30
CA VAL A 179 -0.27 7.39 24.69
C VAL A 179 0.13 6.32 23.69
N ALA A 180 0.12 6.64 22.39
CA ALA A 180 0.56 5.74 21.33
C ALA A 180 2.05 5.39 21.46
N ALA A 181 2.90 6.37 21.80
CA ALA A 181 4.31 6.14 22.08
C ALA A 181 4.53 5.25 23.32
N GLU A 182 3.79 5.51 24.40
CA GLU A 182 3.82 4.67 25.61
C GLU A 182 3.48 3.21 25.29
N ILE A 183 2.37 2.98 24.56
CA ILE A 183 1.96 1.63 24.17
C ILE A 183 3.02 0.94 23.32
N MET A 184 3.53 1.61 22.29
CA MET A 184 4.46 1.01 21.34
C MET A 184 5.83 0.72 21.95
N LEU A 185 6.34 1.62 22.80
CA LEU A 185 7.69 1.55 23.31
C LEU A 185 7.79 0.86 24.68
N ASP A 186 6.83 1.07 25.55
CA ASP A 186 6.92 0.70 26.96
C ASP A 186 5.98 -0.45 27.37
N GLU A 187 4.86 -0.69 26.65
CA GLU A 187 3.88 -1.69 27.04
C GLU A 187 4.38 -3.13 26.81
N PRO A 188 4.55 -3.96 27.85
CA PRO A 188 5.07 -5.32 27.71
C PRO A 188 4.15 -6.23 26.86
N LEU A 189 2.83 -6.07 27.00
CA LEU A 189 1.84 -6.88 26.28
C LEU A 189 1.89 -6.59 24.78
N PHE A 190 2.18 -5.36 24.38
CA PHE A 190 2.35 -4.97 22.99
C PHE A 190 3.46 -5.78 22.30
N LYS A 191 4.55 -6.05 23.03
CA LYS A 191 5.68 -6.86 22.53
C LYS A 191 5.43 -8.36 22.66
N LYS A 192 4.67 -8.78 23.67
CA LYS A 192 4.38 -10.19 23.94
C LYS A 192 3.44 -10.80 22.90
N TYR A 193 2.44 -10.05 22.43
CA TYR A 193 1.43 -10.53 21.49
C TYR A 193 1.65 -9.96 20.08
N PRO A 194 2.04 -10.79 19.09
CA PRO A 194 2.39 -10.33 17.73
C PRO A 194 1.26 -9.62 16.98
N SER A 195 0.01 -9.80 17.40
CA SER A 195 -1.16 -9.16 16.77
C SER A 195 -1.28 -7.66 17.10
N PHE A 196 -0.69 -7.20 18.21
CA PHE A 196 -0.80 -5.80 18.62
C PHE A 196 -0.10 -4.82 17.68
N PRO A 197 1.15 -5.05 17.25
CA PRO A 197 1.79 -4.18 16.25
C PRO A 197 0.95 -3.97 15.00
N ASP A 198 0.35 -5.04 14.46
CA ASP A 198 -0.51 -4.95 13.28
C ASP A 198 -1.79 -4.17 13.56
N PHE A 199 -2.47 -4.47 14.67
CA PHE A 199 -3.69 -3.80 15.08
C PHE A 199 -3.47 -2.31 15.32
N PHE A 200 -2.41 -1.96 16.01
CA PHE A 200 -1.98 -0.59 16.27
C PHE A 200 -1.65 0.15 14.97
N GLN A 201 -0.86 -0.49 14.10
CA GLN A 201 -0.49 0.07 12.80
C GLN A 201 -1.73 0.37 11.96
N ASP A 202 -2.64 -0.58 11.81
CA ASP A 202 -3.88 -0.40 11.04
C ASP A 202 -4.74 0.72 11.64
N LYS A 203 -4.85 0.80 12.97
CA LYS A 203 -5.61 1.86 13.64
C LYS A 203 -5.01 3.23 13.43
N MET A 204 -3.70 3.38 13.62
CA MET A 204 -3.02 4.66 13.45
C MET A 204 -3.00 5.12 12.00
N GLN A 205 -2.79 4.21 11.04
CA GLN A 205 -2.89 4.54 9.61
C GLN A 205 -4.28 5.06 9.25
N TRP A 206 -5.33 4.39 9.69
CA TRP A 206 -6.71 4.82 9.48
C TRP A 206 -6.97 6.19 10.12
N LEU A 207 -6.50 6.39 11.35
CA LEU A 207 -6.69 7.63 12.09
C LEU A 207 -6.06 8.82 11.36
N TYR A 208 -4.81 8.69 10.89
CA TYR A 208 -4.13 9.72 10.14
C TYR A 208 -4.77 9.96 8.77
N ALA A 209 -5.13 8.90 8.05
CA ALA A 209 -5.80 9.04 6.76
C ALA A 209 -7.11 9.81 6.87
N LYS A 210 -7.92 9.51 7.88
CA LYS A 210 -9.19 10.20 8.17
C LYS A 210 -9.00 11.68 8.53
N ASN A 211 -7.84 12.06 9.06
CA ASN A 211 -7.52 13.41 9.51
C ASN A 211 -6.58 14.16 8.54
N ASN A 212 -6.53 13.75 7.26
CA ASN A 212 -5.73 14.39 6.21
C ASN A 212 -4.23 14.46 6.52
N ARG A 213 -3.70 13.43 7.18
CA ARG A 213 -2.26 13.26 7.48
C ARG A 213 -1.74 11.96 6.86
N PRO A 214 -1.85 11.80 5.51
CA PRO A 214 -1.54 10.54 4.84
C PRO A 214 -0.06 10.16 4.93
N GLY A 215 0.85 11.12 4.91
CA GLY A 215 2.29 10.90 5.06
C GLY A 215 2.65 10.36 6.44
N LYS A 216 2.07 10.94 7.51
CA LYS A 216 2.25 10.44 8.87
C LYS A 216 1.65 9.05 9.02
N GLY A 217 0.49 8.78 8.41
CA GLY A 217 -0.11 7.45 8.33
C GLY A 217 0.77 6.44 7.60
N PHE A 218 1.42 6.85 6.51
CA PHE A 218 2.37 6.00 5.80
C PHE A 218 3.56 5.60 6.69
N LEU A 219 4.14 6.56 7.41
CA LEU A 219 5.29 6.32 8.29
C LEU A 219 5.00 5.35 9.45
N VAL A 220 3.75 5.15 9.84
CA VAL A 220 3.39 4.15 10.86
C VAL A 220 3.85 2.74 10.48
N GLY A 221 3.76 2.39 9.20
CA GLY A 221 4.12 1.06 8.72
C GLY A 221 5.35 1.00 7.82
N HIS A 222 5.86 2.15 7.37
CA HIS A 222 6.92 2.25 6.37
C HIS A 222 7.99 3.23 6.79
N SER A 223 9.19 3.05 6.25
CA SER A 223 10.22 4.09 6.32
C SER A 223 9.94 5.19 5.27
N PHE A 224 10.46 6.39 5.48
CA PHE A 224 10.37 7.43 4.46
C PHE A 224 11.09 7.03 3.16
N GLN A 225 12.08 6.14 3.21
CA GLN A 225 12.76 5.61 2.03
C GLN A 225 11.82 4.80 1.12
N ASP A 226 10.78 4.19 1.69
CA ASP A 226 9.79 3.43 0.92
C ASP A 226 8.92 4.32 0.05
N LEU A 227 8.86 5.64 0.31
CA LEU A 227 8.25 6.62 -0.60
C LEU A 227 8.88 6.61 -1.97
N LYS A 228 10.17 6.24 -2.09
CA LYS A 228 10.89 6.12 -3.37
C LYS A 228 10.30 5.07 -4.30
N LEU A 229 9.58 4.09 -3.76
CA LEU A 229 8.94 3.03 -4.55
C LEU A 229 7.73 3.55 -5.34
N ASN A 230 7.02 4.54 -4.79
CA ASN A 230 5.87 5.16 -5.45
C ASN A 230 5.69 6.58 -4.92
N LEU A 231 6.28 7.54 -5.62
CA LEU A 231 6.24 8.94 -5.25
C LEU A 231 4.80 9.49 -5.37
N GLN A 232 4.23 9.88 -4.23
CA GLN A 232 2.92 10.51 -4.15
C GLN A 232 3.05 11.88 -3.50
N GLU A 233 2.44 12.89 -4.13
CA GLU A 233 2.64 14.28 -3.72
C GLU A 233 2.10 14.58 -2.33
N ASP A 234 0.92 14.07 -2.01
CA ASP A 234 0.26 14.23 -0.72
C ASP A 234 1.06 13.61 0.43
N LEU A 235 1.62 12.41 0.21
CA LEU A 235 2.49 11.75 1.20
C LEU A 235 3.76 12.54 1.43
N ILE A 236 4.45 12.94 0.36
CA ILE A 236 5.70 13.69 0.44
C ILE A 236 5.48 15.06 1.11
N ASN A 237 4.41 15.76 0.74
CA ASN A 237 4.10 17.07 1.31
C ASN A 237 3.77 16.97 2.80
N ASP A 238 3.01 15.96 3.24
CA ASP A 238 2.69 15.79 4.66
C ASP A 238 3.94 15.43 5.49
N VAL A 239 4.83 14.59 4.96
CA VAL A 239 6.10 14.29 5.66
C VAL A 239 7.04 15.50 5.65
N LEU A 240 7.08 16.30 4.57
CA LEU A 240 7.84 17.55 4.53
C LEU A 240 7.34 18.53 5.59
N ALA A 241 6.02 18.72 5.70
CA ALA A 241 5.42 19.57 6.73
C ALA A 241 5.77 19.09 8.15
N LEU A 242 5.86 17.78 8.36
CA LEU A 242 6.35 17.23 9.64
C LEU A 242 7.77 17.69 9.92
N THR A 243 8.67 17.70 8.93
CA THR A 243 10.07 18.12 9.10
C THR A 243 10.27 19.64 9.38
N GLU A 244 9.22 20.45 9.23
CA GLU A 244 9.25 21.89 9.52
C GLU A 244 9.01 22.19 11.01
N GLN A 245 8.59 21.21 11.79
CA GLN A 245 8.40 21.37 13.24
C GLN A 245 9.74 21.57 13.94
N LYS A 246 9.76 22.45 14.96
CA LYS A 246 10.95 22.70 15.75
C LYS A 246 11.31 21.54 16.69
N GLU A 247 10.29 20.87 17.20
CA GLU A 247 10.42 19.77 18.14
C GLU A 247 9.49 18.64 17.73
N PHE A 248 9.98 17.42 17.80
CA PHE A 248 9.21 16.20 17.56
C PHE A 248 8.75 15.60 18.88
N SER A 249 7.50 15.09 18.89
CA SER A 249 7.03 14.23 19.98
C SER A 249 7.87 12.95 20.05
N ARG A 250 7.75 12.21 21.15
CA ARG A 250 8.39 10.89 21.30
C ARG A 250 7.94 9.93 20.22
N TYR A 251 6.65 9.98 19.88
CA TYR A 251 6.05 9.18 18.80
C TYR A 251 6.61 9.55 17.42
N GLU A 252 6.68 10.83 17.10
CA GLU A 252 7.19 11.30 15.81
C GLU A 252 8.66 10.97 15.60
N ARG A 253 9.49 11.09 16.65
CA ARG A 253 10.90 10.64 16.58
C ARG A 253 11.04 9.17 16.23
N ASP A 254 10.14 8.33 16.75
CA ASP A 254 10.15 6.90 16.44
C ASP A 254 9.64 6.64 15.02
N LEU A 255 8.56 7.31 14.57
CA LEU A 255 8.08 7.24 13.20
C LEU A 255 9.17 7.60 12.18
N LEU A 256 9.93 8.65 12.46
CA LEU A 256 11.06 9.08 11.64
C LEU A 256 12.32 8.21 11.87
N ARG A 257 12.23 7.15 12.68
CA ARG A 257 13.31 6.21 12.99
C ARG A 257 14.60 6.91 13.43
N LYS A 258 14.45 8.01 14.16
CA LYS A 258 15.55 8.86 14.66
C LYS A 258 16.50 9.39 13.57
N GLU A 259 15.99 9.52 12.35
CA GLU A 259 16.74 10.11 11.23
C GLU A 259 17.07 11.58 11.51
N ASP A 260 18.19 12.05 10.95
CA ASP A 260 18.55 13.47 10.99
C ASP A 260 17.54 14.30 10.19
N ASN A 261 16.95 15.30 10.83
CA ASN A 261 15.86 16.08 10.23
C ASN A 261 16.29 16.87 8.99
N VAL A 262 17.52 17.41 8.99
CA VAL A 262 18.04 18.21 7.87
C VAL A 262 18.24 17.32 6.66
N ARG A 263 18.84 16.14 6.86
CA ARG A 263 19.03 15.14 5.81
C ARG A 263 17.70 14.63 5.29
N LEU A 264 16.77 14.29 6.18
CA LEU A 264 15.42 13.84 5.81
C LEU A 264 14.70 14.85 4.93
N ARG A 265 14.73 16.14 5.31
CA ARG A 265 14.12 17.22 4.54
C ARG A 265 14.72 17.32 3.13
N LYS A 266 16.03 17.29 2.99
CA LYS A 266 16.71 17.32 1.68
C LYS A 266 16.34 16.11 0.80
N GLU A 267 16.31 14.92 1.38
CA GLU A 267 15.88 13.70 0.67
C GLU A 267 14.42 13.81 0.18
N LEU A 268 13.51 14.33 0.99
CA LEU A 268 12.11 14.56 0.61
C LEU A 268 11.97 15.62 -0.49
N ILE A 269 12.77 16.69 -0.42
CA ILE A 269 12.84 17.70 -1.50
C ILE A 269 13.30 17.04 -2.80
N ALA A 270 14.34 16.21 -2.76
CA ALA A 270 14.82 15.48 -3.93
C ALA A 270 13.76 14.48 -4.47
N MET A 271 13.00 13.82 -3.58
CA MET A 271 11.88 12.96 -3.99
C MET A 271 10.77 13.76 -4.67
N LYS A 272 10.38 14.91 -4.10
CA LYS A 272 9.37 15.81 -4.68
C LYS A 272 9.81 16.33 -6.05
N THR A 273 11.08 16.75 -6.16
CA THR A 273 11.67 17.15 -7.43
C THR A 273 11.59 16.02 -8.47
N THR A 274 11.98 14.80 -8.09
CA THR A 274 11.94 13.63 -8.97
C THR A 274 10.51 13.33 -9.43
N MET A 275 9.51 13.43 -8.55
CA MET A 275 8.10 13.25 -8.87
C MET A 275 7.58 14.30 -9.87
N LEU A 276 7.83 15.58 -9.59
CA LEU A 276 7.43 16.69 -10.47
C LEU A 276 8.11 16.57 -11.84
N PHE A 277 9.38 16.18 -11.85
CA PHE A 277 10.14 15.94 -13.07
C PHE A 277 9.58 14.75 -13.87
N ALA A 278 9.23 13.67 -13.21
CA ALA A 278 8.60 12.52 -13.86
C ALA A 278 7.23 12.86 -14.49
N ASN A 279 6.52 13.81 -13.88
CA ASN A 279 5.23 14.34 -14.37
C ASN A 279 5.37 15.48 -15.38
N ASP A 280 6.59 15.76 -15.88
CA ASP A 280 6.90 16.81 -16.86
C ASP A 280 6.63 18.26 -16.38
N GLN A 281 6.62 18.46 -15.07
CA GLN A 281 6.45 19.77 -14.43
C GLN A 281 7.83 20.42 -14.18
N LEU A 282 8.56 20.70 -15.27
CA LEU A 282 9.99 21.07 -15.20
C LEU A 282 10.25 22.31 -14.34
N ALA A 283 9.49 23.40 -14.57
CA ALA A 283 9.67 24.64 -13.81
C ALA A 283 9.41 24.44 -12.31
N ALA A 284 8.32 23.77 -11.96
CA ALA A 284 8.00 23.44 -10.57
C ALA A 284 9.05 22.53 -9.93
N ALA A 285 9.56 21.53 -10.66
CA ALA A 285 10.62 20.65 -10.20
C ALA A 285 11.91 21.43 -9.89
N LEU A 286 12.30 22.37 -10.75
CA LEU A 286 13.48 23.20 -10.53
C LEU A 286 13.32 24.11 -9.30
N GLU A 287 12.16 24.77 -9.16
CA GLU A 287 11.89 25.63 -8.00
C GLU A 287 11.92 24.86 -6.67
N VAL A 288 11.41 23.63 -6.67
CA VAL A 288 11.52 22.76 -5.48
C VAL A 288 12.97 22.37 -5.22
N PHE A 289 13.74 22.01 -6.27
CA PHE A 289 15.12 21.57 -6.11
C PHE A 289 16.07 22.66 -5.61
N LYS A 290 15.80 23.93 -5.94
CA LYS A 290 16.52 25.09 -5.43
C LYS A 290 16.47 25.27 -3.90
N ASN A 291 15.60 24.56 -3.20
CA ASN A 291 15.61 24.50 -1.73
C ASN A 291 16.74 23.62 -1.17
N ILE A 292 17.49 22.91 -2.03
CA ILE A 292 18.77 22.29 -1.71
C ILE A 292 19.87 23.23 -2.20
N ASP A 293 20.93 23.40 -1.40
CA ASP A 293 22.08 24.23 -1.81
C ASP A 293 22.65 23.68 -3.14
N PRO A 294 22.87 24.55 -4.16
CA PRO A 294 23.42 24.12 -5.44
C PRO A 294 24.74 23.37 -5.34
N THR A 295 25.55 23.63 -4.32
CA THR A 295 26.80 22.90 -4.09
C THR A 295 26.61 21.43 -3.70
N GLU A 296 25.42 21.06 -3.25
CA GLU A 296 25.04 19.70 -2.86
C GLU A 296 24.24 18.97 -3.96
N TRP A 297 23.92 19.61 -5.09
CA TRP A 297 23.07 18.99 -6.13
C TRP A 297 23.66 17.72 -6.72
N ASP A 298 24.99 17.63 -6.79
CA ASP A 298 25.69 16.45 -7.31
C ASP A 298 25.51 15.21 -6.44
N ASP A 299 25.24 15.37 -5.14
CA ASP A 299 25.03 14.28 -4.20
C ASP A 299 23.77 13.46 -4.54
N TYR A 300 22.84 14.06 -5.29
CA TYR A 300 21.59 13.42 -5.75
C TYR A 300 21.72 12.72 -7.10
N GLY A 301 22.93 12.57 -7.59
CA GLY A 301 23.30 11.80 -8.78
C GLY A 301 23.64 12.65 -9.98
N LEU A 302 24.55 12.09 -10.78
CA LEU A 302 25.06 12.68 -12.01
C LEU A 302 24.69 11.79 -13.21
N PHE A 303 24.16 12.40 -14.27
CA PHE A 303 23.62 11.70 -15.44
C PHE A 303 23.92 12.49 -16.72
N ASN A 304 23.88 11.83 -17.88
CA ASN A 304 23.84 12.53 -19.16
C ASN A 304 22.77 11.92 -20.08
N PRO A 305 21.49 12.36 -20.01
CA PRO A 305 20.42 11.81 -20.83
C PRO A 305 20.48 12.20 -22.31
N PHE A 306 21.38 13.09 -22.71
CA PHE A 306 21.45 13.67 -24.07
C PHE A 306 22.41 12.93 -25.02
N ILE A 307 23.02 11.83 -24.57
CA ILE A 307 23.92 11.03 -25.41
C ILE A 307 23.13 10.24 -26.46
N GLU A 308 23.59 10.33 -27.73
CA GLU A 308 23.07 9.50 -28.81
C GLU A 308 23.52 8.04 -28.64
N ARG A 309 22.57 7.11 -28.44
CA ARG A 309 22.87 5.71 -28.38
C ARG A 309 21.77 4.89 -29.06
N TYR A 310 22.16 4.12 -30.05
CA TYR A 310 21.23 3.37 -30.91
C TYR A 310 21.28 1.86 -30.67
N THR A 311 22.32 1.33 -30.01
CA THR A 311 22.47 -0.08 -29.70
C THR A 311 21.68 -0.43 -28.43
N GLU A 312 20.96 -1.55 -28.46
CA GLU A 312 20.16 -2.00 -27.29
C GLU A 312 21.06 -2.71 -26.28
N CYS A 313 21.19 -2.12 -25.10
CA CYS A 313 21.76 -2.78 -23.95
C CYS A 313 21.14 -2.22 -22.67
N ILE A 314 20.15 -2.93 -22.12
CA ILE A 314 19.47 -2.55 -20.87
C ILE A 314 20.42 -2.66 -19.66
N HIS A 315 21.45 -3.50 -19.77
CA HIS A 315 22.37 -3.80 -18.66
C HIS A 315 23.78 -3.24 -18.84
N CYS A 316 24.05 -2.50 -19.92
CA CYS A 316 25.37 -1.90 -20.11
C CYS A 316 25.55 -0.67 -19.22
N ASN A 317 26.48 -0.74 -18.30
CA ASN A 317 26.99 0.42 -17.61
C ASN A 317 27.79 1.28 -18.60
N LEU A 318 27.25 2.43 -18.98
CA LEU A 318 28.00 3.44 -19.70
C LEU A 318 29.02 4.03 -18.73
N ARG A 319 30.30 3.82 -19.05
CA ARG A 319 31.41 4.49 -18.35
C ARG A 319 31.78 5.85 -19.01
N ASP A 320 30.90 6.39 -19.84
CA ASP A 320 31.09 7.75 -20.34
C ASP A 320 30.79 8.74 -19.22
N THR A 321 31.87 9.21 -18.62
CA THR A 321 31.86 10.21 -17.55
C THR A 321 31.98 11.63 -18.08
N SER A 322 31.99 11.81 -19.40
CA SER A 322 32.04 13.15 -20.01
C SER A 322 30.68 13.84 -19.87
N SER A 323 30.71 15.10 -19.44
CA SER A 323 29.54 15.98 -19.41
C SER A 323 28.37 15.46 -18.56
N LEU A 324 28.65 14.87 -17.39
CA LEU A 324 27.64 14.51 -16.44
C LEU A 324 26.97 15.75 -15.85
N LEU A 325 25.66 15.71 -15.70
CA LEU A 325 24.83 16.79 -15.20
C LEU A 325 24.01 16.27 -13.99
N ASN A 326 23.84 17.09 -12.98
CA ASN A 326 22.89 16.81 -11.89
C ASN A 326 21.45 17.09 -12.36
N ARG A 327 20.47 16.73 -11.50
CA ARG A 327 19.05 16.89 -11.85
C ARG A 327 18.68 18.34 -12.17
N GLY A 328 19.18 19.30 -11.39
CA GLY A 328 18.91 20.72 -11.62
C GLY A 328 19.39 21.16 -13.00
N GLN A 329 20.65 20.87 -13.33
CA GLN A 329 21.25 21.18 -14.63
C GLN A 329 20.53 20.49 -15.80
N ILE A 330 20.04 19.25 -15.60
CA ILE A 330 19.25 18.56 -16.64
C ILE A 330 17.92 19.27 -16.87
N ILE A 331 17.24 19.69 -15.80
CA ILE A 331 15.96 20.41 -15.91
C ILE A 331 16.18 21.75 -16.59
N GLU A 332 17.21 22.52 -16.19
CA GLU A 332 17.57 23.79 -16.83
C GLU A 332 17.87 23.60 -18.32
N LYS A 333 18.64 22.57 -18.65
CA LYS A 333 18.94 22.25 -20.05
C LYS A 333 17.70 21.86 -20.86
N LEU A 334 16.78 21.13 -20.29
CA LEU A 334 15.52 20.79 -20.97
C LEU A 334 14.67 22.05 -21.23
N LEU A 335 14.57 22.95 -20.26
CA LEU A 335 13.86 24.22 -20.42
C LEU A 335 14.53 25.11 -21.49
N ASP A 336 15.86 25.20 -21.49
CA ASP A 336 16.62 25.91 -22.53
C ASP A 336 16.39 25.30 -23.90
N LEU A 337 16.52 23.99 -24.06
CA LEU A 337 16.25 23.29 -25.33
C LEU A 337 14.81 23.52 -25.83
N GLN A 338 13.82 23.59 -24.96
CA GLN A 338 12.44 23.92 -25.33
C GLN A 338 12.34 25.35 -25.88
N TYR A 339 13.01 26.29 -25.24
CA TYR A 339 13.07 27.69 -25.69
C TYR A 339 13.78 27.81 -27.04
N GLN A 340 14.96 27.21 -27.18
CA GLN A 340 15.78 27.24 -28.41
C GLN A 340 15.05 26.58 -29.60
N ALA A 341 14.32 25.48 -29.34
CA ALA A 341 13.56 24.80 -30.38
C ALA A 341 12.42 25.66 -30.97
N GLN A 342 11.89 26.60 -30.17
CA GLN A 342 10.88 27.56 -30.64
C GLN A 342 11.50 28.80 -31.32
N ALA A 343 12.66 29.21 -30.84
CA ALA A 343 13.31 30.43 -31.28
C ALA A 343 14.05 30.29 -32.63
N SER A 344 14.54 29.09 -32.97
CA SER A 344 15.37 28.87 -34.17
C SER A 344 14.69 27.95 -35.19
N ARG A 345 14.48 28.42 -36.40
CA ARG A 345 13.98 27.59 -37.52
C ARG A 345 15.04 26.64 -38.09
N GLU A 346 16.29 27.01 -38.12
CA GLU A 346 17.36 26.21 -38.72
C GLU A 346 17.85 25.11 -37.78
N GLU A 347 18.07 25.44 -36.51
CA GLU A 347 18.57 24.52 -35.50
C GLU A 347 17.44 23.81 -34.71
N GLY A 348 16.20 24.26 -34.87
CA GLY A 348 15.04 23.77 -34.09
C GLY A 348 14.86 22.25 -34.11
N ALA A 349 15.11 21.62 -35.27
CA ALA A 349 15.03 20.16 -35.41
C ALA A 349 16.09 19.44 -34.55
N ARG A 350 17.30 19.99 -34.40
CA ARG A 350 18.37 19.45 -33.57
C ARG A 350 18.00 19.55 -32.07
N TYR A 351 17.47 20.72 -31.64
CA TYR A 351 17.03 20.91 -30.28
C TYR A 351 15.87 19.97 -29.91
N LEU A 352 14.88 19.79 -30.80
CA LEU A 352 13.80 18.82 -30.63
C LEU A 352 14.33 17.39 -30.58
N PHE A 353 15.32 17.03 -31.37
CA PHE A 353 15.91 15.71 -31.31
C PHE A 353 16.64 15.48 -29.97
N GLN A 354 17.36 16.46 -29.44
CA GLN A 354 18.00 16.40 -28.14
C GLN A 354 16.96 16.27 -27.00
N LEU A 355 15.83 17.00 -27.08
CA LEU A 355 14.71 16.84 -26.17
C LEU A 355 14.19 15.40 -26.21
N GLY A 356 13.94 14.87 -27.40
CA GLY A 356 13.53 13.48 -27.59
C GLY A 356 14.49 12.49 -26.95
N LEU A 357 15.81 12.66 -27.16
CA LEU A 357 16.85 11.84 -26.52
C LEU A 357 16.79 11.94 -25.00
N GLY A 358 16.72 13.16 -24.45
CA GLY A 358 16.60 13.39 -23.02
C GLY A 358 15.44 12.62 -22.42
N TYR A 359 14.25 12.82 -22.95
CA TYR A 359 13.04 12.16 -22.46
C TYR A 359 13.06 10.63 -22.62
N TYR A 360 13.57 10.11 -23.74
CA TYR A 360 13.70 8.68 -23.96
C TYR A 360 14.70 8.04 -22.99
N ASN A 361 15.89 8.65 -22.87
CA ASN A 361 16.96 8.09 -22.04
C ASN A 361 16.67 8.17 -20.53
N MET A 362 15.78 9.08 -20.11
CA MET A 362 15.28 9.16 -18.73
C MET A 362 14.07 8.25 -18.47
N SER A 363 13.49 7.61 -19.50
CA SER A 363 12.44 6.63 -19.34
C SER A 363 12.99 5.30 -18.81
N TYR A 364 12.09 4.37 -18.45
CA TYR A 364 12.45 2.99 -18.07
C TYR A 364 13.40 2.31 -19.08
N PHE A 365 13.27 2.63 -20.36
CA PHE A 365 14.02 1.99 -21.45
C PHE A 365 15.38 2.61 -21.70
N GLY A 366 15.65 3.77 -21.11
CA GLY A 366 16.89 4.49 -21.28
C GLY A 366 17.95 4.18 -20.22
N TYR A 367 19.15 4.64 -20.44
CA TYR A 367 20.27 4.42 -19.51
C TYR A 367 20.34 5.46 -18.37
N ALA A 368 19.72 6.63 -18.55
CA ALA A 368 19.63 7.68 -17.54
C ALA A 368 18.31 7.62 -16.72
N TRP A 369 17.67 6.47 -16.65
CA TRP A 369 16.38 6.28 -15.99
C TRP A 369 16.36 6.76 -14.53
N LYS A 370 17.50 6.67 -13.80
CA LYS A 370 17.64 7.14 -12.42
C LYS A 370 17.39 8.65 -12.25
N THR A 371 17.36 9.40 -13.34
CA THR A 371 17.04 10.84 -13.30
C THR A 371 15.60 11.07 -12.85
N LYS A 372 14.68 10.23 -13.29
CA LYS A 372 13.21 10.33 -13.03
C LYS A 372 12.65 9.21 -12.15
N ASP A 373 13.49 8.26 -11.72
CA ASP A 373 13.04 7.10 -10.96
C ASP A 373 14.11 6.64 -9.96
N TYR A 374 13.71 5.98 -8.90
CA TYR A 374 14.60 5.42 -7.89
C TYR A 374 14.79 3.92 -8.05
N PHE A 375 13.90 3.24 -8.74
CA PHE A 375 13.91 1.80 -8.85
C PHE A 375 13.52 1.34 -10.25
N ARG A 376 14.21 0.32 -10.77
CA ARG A 376 13.91 -0.33 -12.05
C ARG A 376 14.03 -1.83 -11.91
N SER A 377 12.95 -2.56 -12.18
CA SER A 377 12.90 -4.03 -12.13
C SER A 377 12.54 -4.63 -13.48
N GLY A 378 13.23 -5.70 -13.89
CA GLY A 378 12.85 -6.48 -15.07
C GLY A 378 11.49 -7.16 -14.93
N VAL A 379 11.01 -7.37 -13.70
CA VAL A 379 9.68 -7.93 -13.41
C VAL A 379 8.58 -6.92 -13.73
N SER A 380 8.87 -5.63 -13.65
CA SER A 380 7.89 -4.56 -13.94
C SER A 380 7.37 -4.62 -15.37
N LEU A 381 8.16 -5.07 -16.33
CA LEU A 381 7.72 -5.31 -17.71
C LEU A 381 6.61 -6.36 -17.81
N LYS A 382 6.51 -7.25 -16.83
CA LYS A 382 5.50 -8.31 -16.75
C LYS A 382 4.26 -7.88 -15.97
N ARG A 383 4.20 -6.67 -15.42
CA ARG A 383 3.03 -6.22 -14.66
C ARG A 383 1.82 -6.17 -15.55
N PRO A 384 0.86 -7.06 -15.32
CA PRO A 384 -0.34 -7.12 -16.14
C PRO A 384 -1.45 -6.23 -15.63
N LYS A 385 -1.36 -5.68 -14.41
CA LYS A 385 -2.60 -5.49 -13.69
C LYS A 385 -2.77 -4.02 -13.31
N SER A 386 -3.87 -3.42 -13.79
CA SER A 386 -4.33 -2.10 -13.38
C SER A 386 -4.86 -2.16 -11.93
N ALA A 387 -4.98 -1.00 -11.29
CA ALA A 387 -5.64 -0.87 -9.98
C ALA A 387 -7.09 -1.40 -9.96
N SER A 388 -7.67 -1.67 -11.13
CA SER A 388 -9.00 -2.27 -11.30
C SER A 388 -8.98 -3.80 -11.36
N ASP A 389 -7.83 -4.46 -11.26
CA ASP A 389 -7.78 -5.92 -11.19
C ASP A 389 -8.34 -6.40 -9.84
N PRO A 390 -9.37 -7.25 -9.82
CA PRO A 390 -10.02 -7.70 -8.59
C PRO A 390 -9.10 -8.49 -7.65
N ASP A 391 -7.97 -9.01 -8.17
CA ASP A 391 -6.97 -9.70 -7.36
C ASP A 391 -5.96 -8.74 -6.71
N VAL A 392 -5.97 -7.46 -7.09
CA VAL A 392 -5.17 -6.41 -6.47
C VAL A 392 -6.03 -5.73 -5.42
N VAL A 393 -6.02 -6.24 -4.21
CA VAL A 393 -6.56 -5.50 -3.06
C VAL A 393 -5.65 -4.29 -2.85
N PRO A 394 -6.18 -3.05 -2.93
CA PRO A 394 -5.39 -1.87 -2.60
C PRO A 394 -4.95 -2.00 -1.15
N ASP A 395 -3.70 -2.34 -0.91
CA ASP A 395 -3.15 -2.34 0.42
C ASP A 395 -2.69 -0.92 0.75
N ILE A 396 -3.38 -0.25 1.69
CA ILE A 396 -2.96 1.04 2.21
C ILE A 396 -1.54 0.95 2.79
N ARG A 397 -1.16 -0.24 3.25
CA ARG A 397 0.15 -0.54 3.81
C ARG A 397 1.26 -0.63 2.76
N PHE A 398 0.91 -0.87 1.50
CA PHE A 398 1.88 -0.92 0.41
C PHE A 398 1.42 0.01 -0.69
N PRO A 399 2.15 1.10 -0.94
CA PRO A 399 1.95 1.85 -2.17
C PRO A 399 1.99 0.84 -3.31
N LEU A 400 1.04 0.94 -4.25
CA LEU A 400 0.86 0.06 -5.41
C LEU A 400 2.19 -0.07 -6.17
N GLY A 401 3.10 -0.88 -5.67
CA GLY A 401 4.41 -1.20 -6.20
C GLY A 401 5.16 -0.03 -6.85
N ASN A 402 6.33 -0.29 -7.34
CA ASN A 402 7.11 0.71 -8.04
C ASN A 402 6.39 1.20 -9.31
N ARG A 403 6.18 2.50 -9.43
CA ARG A 403 5.61 3.16 -10.60
C ARG A 403 6.73 3.64 -11.50
N GLU A 404 7.33 2.72 -12.23
CA GLU A 404 8.38 3.06 -13.17
C GLU A 404 7.86 3.88 -14.36
N ASN A 405 8.70 4.77 -14.87
CA ASN A 405 8.36 5.65 -15.96
C ASN A 405 8.48 4.94 -17.34
N PHE A 406 7.43 4.18 -17.70
CA PHE A 406 7.35 3.51 -19.01
C PHE A 406 6.90 4.40 -20.15
N ASP A 407 6.38 5.60 -19.88
CA ASP A 407 5.81 6.46 -20.91
C ASP A 407 6.89 7.09 -21.75
N CYS A 408 6.83 6.83 -23.07
CA CYS A 408 7.69 7.44 -24.09
C CYS A 408 6.91 8.41 -24.99
N SER A 409 5.70 8.82 -24.66
CA SER A 409 4.86 9.65 -25.52
C SER A 409 5.48 11.02 -25.80
N LYS A 410 6.06 11.65 -24.77
CA LYS A 410 6.75 12.94 -24.91
C LYS A 410 8.01 12.84 -25.79
N ALA A 411 8.80 11.78 -25.60
CA ALA A 411 9.95 11.51 -26.45
C ALA A 411 9.52 11.29 -27.91
N LEU A 412 8.45 10.52 -28.14
CA LEU A 412 7.88 10.27 -29.46
C LEU A 412 7.46 11.58 -30.15
N GLU A 413 6.75 12.45 -29.42
CA GLU A 413 6.32 13.76 -29.92
C GLU A 413 7.53 14.59 -30.42
N TYR A 414 8.57 14.71 -29.60
CA TYR A 414 9.77 15.47 -29.96
C TYR A 414 10.53 14.84 -31.15
N PHE A 415 10.67 13.53 -31.22
CA PHE A 415 11.30 12.88 -32.35
C PHE A 415 10.49 13.07 -33.65
N GLU A 416 9.17 13.02 -33.57
CA GLU A 416 8.31 13.23 -34.72
C GLU A 416 8.39 14.69 -35.22
N LEU A 417 8.41 15.66 -34.33
CA LEU A 417 8.60 17.06 -34.65
C LEU A 417 10.00 17.28 -35.28
N ALA A 418 11.04 16.71 -34.67
CA ALA A 418 12.41 16.80 -35.19
C ALA A 418 12.51 16.22 -36.64
N ARG A 419 11.91 15.05 -36.85
CA ARG A 419 11.85 14.40 -38.18
C ARG A 419 11.17 15.26 -39.23
N LYS A 420 10.03 15.88 -38.89
CA LYS A 420 9.22 16.69 -39.80
C LYS A 420 9.91 18.02 -40.17
N LEU A 421 10.62 18.61 -39.21
CA LEU A 421 11.22 19.93 -39.37
C LEU A 421 12.67 19.87 -39.89
N SER A 422 13.32 18.73 -39.81
CA SER A 422 14.71 18.59 -40.20
C SER A 422 14.91 18.70 -41.73
N PRO A 423 15.75 19.62 -42.21
CA PRO A 423 16.23 19.60 -43.60
C PRO A 423 17.31 18.53 -43.82
N ASP A 424 17.96 18.09 -42.75
CA ASP A 424 18.99 17.03 -42.79
C ASP A 424 18.32 15.66 -42.76
N LYS A 425 18.50 14.89 -43.84
CA LYS A 425 17.91 13.55 -43.99
C LYS A 425 18.48 12.52 -43.03
N GLU A 426 19.75 12.68 -42.62
CA GLU A 426 20.38 11.81 -41.62
C GLU A 426 19.76 12.02 -40.24
N LEU A 427 19.57 13.28 -39.83
CA LEU A 427 18.87 13.59 -38.57
C LEU A 427 17.42 13.11 -38.59
N ALA A 428 16.73 13.29 -39.72
CA ALA A 428 15.35 12.79 -39.86
C ALA A 428 15.24 11.25 -39.76
N ALA A 429 16.25 10.53 -40.33
CA ALA A 429 16.34 9.07 -40.22
C ALA A 429 16.58 8.63 -38.74
N LYS A 430 17.50 9.31 -38.04
CA LYS A 430 17.74 9.09 -36.61
C LYS A 430 16.47 9.30 -35.77
N ALA A 431 15.75 10.40 -36.01
CA ALA A 431 14.53 10.73 -35.35
C ALA A 431 13.42 9.69 -35.62
N ALA A 432 13.30 9.23 -36.88
CA ALA A 432 12.34 8.16 -37.22
C ALA A 432 12.65 6.85 -36.49
N PHE A 433 13.89 6.46 -36.38
CA PHE A 433 14.29 5.26 -35.64
C PHE A 433 14.00 5.37 -34.14
N MET A 434 14.30 6.50 -33.53
CA MET A 434 14.01 6.73 -32.13
C MET A 434 12.50 6.81 -31.85
N ALA A 435 11.73 7.38 -32.78
CA ALA A 435 10.27 7.34 -32.74
C ALA A 435 9.73 5.90 -32.81
N ALA A 436 10.32 5.05 -33.68
CA ALA A 436 9.97 3.63 -33.74
C ALA A 436 10.25 2.90 -32.41
N ARG A 437 11.36 3.22 -31.75
CA ARG A 437 11.66 2.67 -30.41
C ARG A 437 10.62 3.10 -29.38
N CYS A 438 10.23 4.37 -29.37
CA CYS A 438 9.15 4.85 -28.51
C CYS A 438 7.84 4.13 -28.79
N GLU A 439 7.47 3.99 -30.09
CA GLU A 439 6.27 3.27 -30.53
C GLU A 439 6.23 1.82 -29.99
N GLN A 440 7.35 1.09 -30.14
CA GLN A 440 7.45 -0.27 -29.62
C GLN A 440 7.34 -0.35 -28.09
N ASN A 441 7.92 0.62 -27.39
CA ASN A 441 7.95 0.67 -25.94
C ASN A 441 6.61 1.10 -25.33
N GLN A 442 5.79 1.88 -26.06
CA GLN A 442 4.43 2.27 -25.63
C GLN A 442 3.49 1.07 -25.40
N TYR A 443 3.80 -0.10 -25.98
CA TYR A 443 3.10 -1.33 -25.67
C TYR A 443 3.00 -1.62 -24.16
N PHE A 444 4.07 -1.33 -23.41
CA PHE A 444 4.13 -1.59 -21.96
C PHE A 444 3.25 -0.65 -21.14
N THR A 445 2.98 0.55 -21.66
CA THR A 445 2.08 1.52 -21.04
C THR A 445 0.61 1.28 -21.40
N ARG A 446 0.35 1.12 -22.69
CA ARG A 446 -1.02 1.11 -23.24
C ARG A 446 -1.64 -0.29 -23.38
N ARG A 447 -0.81 -1.34 -23.33
CA ARG A 447 -1.23 -2.73 -23.61
C ARG A 447 -1.93 -2.92 -24.95
N ALA A 448 -1.78 -1.96 -25.86
CA ALA A 448 -2.30 -2.04 -27.21
C ALA A 448 -1.40 -2.93 -28.09
N PRO A 449 -1.92 -3.53 -29.18
CA PRO A 449 -1.08 -4.24 -30.15
C PRO A 449 0.06 -3.36 -30.65
N ARG A 450 1.23 -3.96 -30.86
CA ARG A 450 2.39 -3.25 -31.42
C ARG A 450 2.11 -2.83 -32.83
N THR A 451 2.38 -1.56 -33.15
CA THR A 451 2.38 -1.01 -34.47
C THR A 451 3.82 -0.83 -34.96
N TYR A 452 4.03 -0.61 -36.23
CA TYR A 452 5.34 -0.49 -36.88
C TYR A 452 5.40 0.73 -37.81
N VAL A 453 4.61 1.75 -37.52
CA VAL A 453 4.44 2.93 -38.38
C VAL A 453 5.78 3.60 -38.69
N TYR A 454 6.62 3.78 -37.68
CA TYR A 454 7.90 4.45 -37.86
C TYR A 454 8.99 3.53 -38.43
N PHE A 455 8.92 2.22 -38.26
CA PHE A 455 9.79 1.29 -38.96
C PHE A 455 9.43 1.22 -40.44
N ASP A 456 8.14 1.23 -40.81
CA ASP A 456 7.71 1.33 -42.19
C ASP A 456 8.17 2.64 -42.83
N LEU A 457 8.04 3.74 -42.10
CA LEU A 457 8.46 5.05 -42.57
C LEU A 457 9.99 5.11 -42.77
N LEU A 458 10.79 4.54 -41.88
CA LEU A 458 12.23 4.43 -41.99
C LEU A 458 12.61 3.60 -43.23
N LYS A 459 11.97 2.47 -43.47
CA LYS A 459 12.17 1.58 -44.61
C LYS A 459 11.78 2.24 -45.94
N ARG A 460 10.75 3.08 -46.00
CA ARG A 460 10.29 3.71 -47.24
C ARG A 460 11.07 4.94 -47.63
N ASN A 461 11.45 5.78 -46.64
CA ASN A 461 11.90 7.15 -46.94
C ASN A 461 13.39 7.39 -46.69
N TYR A 462 14.13 6.49 -46.01
CA TYR A 462 15.48 6.77 -45.52
C TYR A 462 16.52 5.71 -45.87
N THR A 463 16.24 4.82 -46.83
CA THR A 463 17.15 3.73 -47.24
C THR A 463 18.47 4.21 -47.79
N ASP A 464 18.54 5.42 -48.33
CA ASP A 464 19.69 6.07 -48.90
C ASP A 464 20.58 6.79 -47.86
N THR A 465 20.19 6.79 -46.56
CA THR A 465 20.97 7.41 -45.49
C THR A 465 22.03 6.46 -44.95
N GLN A 466 23.15 7.01 -44.49
CA GLN A 466 24.21 6.26 -43.80
C GLN A 466 23.67 5.66 -42.49
N PHE A 467 22.84 6.41 -41.81
CA PHE A 467 22.19 5.94 -40.57
C PHE A 467 21.30 4.71 -40.79
N TYR A 468 20.54 4.65 -41.86
CA TYR A 468 19.75 3.46 -42.20
C TYR A 468 20.63 2.22 -42.34
N GLN A 469 21.75 2.34 -43.12
CA GLN A 469 22.69 1.24 -43.29
C GLN A 469 23.28 0.78 -41.95
N PHE A 470 23.66 1.72 -41.10
CA PHE A 470 24.17 1.45 -39.77
C PHE A 470 23.12 0.66 -38.91
N VAL A 471 21.87 1.11 -38.87
CA VAL A 471 20.82 0.47 -38.06
C VAL A 471 20.47 -0.92 -38.56
N VAL A 472 20.45 -1.16 -39.86
CA VAL A 472 20.22 -2.50 -40.44
C VAL A 472 21.31 -3.49 -40.00
N GLN A 473 22.56 -3.00 -39.85
CA GLN A 473 23.67 -3.84 -39.38
C GLN A 473 23.63 -4.10 -37.90
N GLU A 474 23.42 -3.07 -37.08
CA GLU A 474 23.60 -3.08 -35.63
C GLU A 474 22.33 -3.51 -34.86
N CYS A 475 21.14 -3.19 -35.36
CA CYS A 475 19.88 -3.50 -34.67
C CYS A 475 19.26 -4.79 -35.18
N LYS A 476 19.47 -5.91 -34.47
CA LYS A 476 18.92 -7.23 -34.85
C LYS A 476 17.41 -7.20 -35.05
N TYR A 477 16.69 -6.43 -34.25
CA TYR A 477 15.24 -6.34 -34.32
C TYR A 477 14.77 -5.62 -35.57
N PHE A 478 15.38 -4.47 -35.90
CA PHE A 478 15.08 -3.76 -37.15
C PHE A 478 15.54 -4.54 -38.39
N LYS A 479 16.70 -5.21 -38.33
CA LYS A 479 17.17 -6.10 -39.41
C LYS A 479 16.13 -7.19 -39.75
N ALA A 480 15.61 -7.86 -38.72
CA ALA A 480 14.57 -8.88 -38.90
C ALA A 480 13.26 -8.29 -39.47
N TYR A 481 12.93 -7.05 -39.11
CA TYR A 481 11.78 -6.33 -39.67
C TYR A 481 12.01 -5.91 -41.12
N ALA A 482 13.15 -5.33 -41.45
CA ALA A 482 13.51 -4.85 -42.76
C ALA A 482 13.60 -5.97 -43.83
N ALA A 483 13.91 -7.21 -43.37
CA ALA A 483 13.98 -8.39 -44.22
C ALA A 483 12.60 -8.99 -44.60
N ARG A 484 11.54 -8.55 -43.94
CA ARG A 484 10.15 -8.88 -44.30
C ARG A 484 9.64 -8.00 -45.42
#